data_932c12c04d932e67cf94493bde968a6a
#
_entry.id   932c12c04d932e67cf94493bde968a6a
#
_cell.length_a   1.000
_cell.length_b   1.000
_cell.length_c   1.000
_cell.angle_alpha   90.00
_cell.angle_beta   90.00
_cell.angle_gamma   90.00
#
_symmetry.space_group_name_H-M   'P 1'
#
loop_
_entity.id
_entity.type
_entity.pdbx_description
1 polymer ?
#
loop_
_entity_poly.entity_id
_entity_poly.type
_entity_poly.pdbx_seq_one_letter_code
_entity_poly.pdbx_strand_id
1 'polypeptide(L)'
;MQLSLLDMVRSMMSLTDLPLSFWGYSLETAAFMLNRAPSKSAKTTPYELWFSKKPKLLFLKVWGCDAYVKKLQPDKLEPKSEKCVFIGYPKETVGYTFYHRSEGKTFVAKNGSFLEKEFLSKEVSGRKVELDEVIVPAPLLESSTSQKNCFSDTYTS
;
A
#
# COMPACT_ATOMS: atom_id res chain seq x y z
N MET A 1 -19.10 8.12 -1.68
CA MET A 1 -18.30 7.41 -0.68
C MET A 1 -16.83 7.59 -1.03
N GLN A 2 -16.10 8.19 -0.15
CA GLN A 2 -14.65 8.31 -0.27
C GLN A 2 -14.04 7.07 0.37
N LEU A 3 -13.38 6.23 -0.43
CA LEU A 3 -12.71 5.05 0.08
C LEU A 3 -11.53 5.50 0.93
N SER A 4 -11.51 5.15 2.21
CA SER A 4 -10.38 5.44 3.06
C SER A 4 -9.21 4.50 2.72
N LEU A 5 -7.99 4.94 3.02
CA LEU A 5 -6.79 4.11 2.83
C LEU A 5 -6.89 2.79 3.59
N LEU A 6 -7.44 2.82 4.80
CA LEU A 6 -7.66 1.63 5.64
C LEU A 6 -8.67 0.65 5.02
N ASP A 7 -9.77 1.15 4.45
CA ASP A 7 -10.76 0.30 3.78
C ASP A 7 -10.14 -0.40 2.57
N MET A 8 -9.29 0.29 1.84
CA MET A 8 -8.57 -0.29 0.72
C MET A 8 -7.60 -1.39 1.17
N VAL A 9 -6.85 -1.15 2.25
CA VAL A 9 -5.94 -2.15 2.84
C VAL A 9 -6.71 -3.38 3.32
N ARG A 10 -7.83 -3.19 4.03
CA ARG A 10 -8.70 -4.29 4.47
C ARG A 10 -9.21 -5.12 3.30
N SER A 11 -9.68 -4.45 2.24
CA SER A 11 -10.12 -5.12 1.03
C SER A 11 -9.00 -5.91 0.36
N MET A 12 -7.82 -5.31 0.22
CA MET A 12 -6.65 -5.98 -0.36
C MET A 12 -6.23 -7.21 0.44
N MET A 13 -6.19 -7.11 1.76
CA MET A 13 -5.82 -8.22 2.64
C MET A 13 -6.88 -9.33 2.64
N SER A 14 -8.16 -9.01 2.55
CA SER A 14 -9.25 -10.00 2.50
C SER A 14 -9.26 -10.84 1.23
N LEU A 15 -8.74 -10.33 0.14
CA LEU A 15 -8.66 -11.02 -1.15
C LEU A 15 -7.48 -12.00 -1.25
N THR A 16 -6.58 -12.00 -0.28
CA THR A 16 -5.35 -12.80 -0.32
C THR A 16 -5.23 -13.73 0.87
N ASP A 17 -4.51 -14.83 0.69
CA ASP A 17 -4.15 -15.76 1.76
C ASP A 17 -2.82 -15.40 2.43
N LEU A 18 -2.33 -14.18 2.22
CA LEU A 18 -1.08 -13.71 2.82
C LEU A 18 -1.24 -13.47 4.32
N PRO A 19 -0.18 -13.72 5.12
CA PRO A 19 -0.18 -13.44 6.54
C PRO A 19 -0.42 -11.95 6.83
N LEU A 20 -1.00 -11.63 7.99
CA LEU A 20 -1.23 -10.24 8.41
C LEU A 20 0.04 -9.39 8.49
N SER A 21 1.20 -10.01 8.65
CA SER A 21 2.50 -9.32 8.64
C SER A 21 2.78 -8.55 7.34
N PHE A 22 2.08 -8.88 6.25
CA PHE A 22 2.18 -8.18 4.95
C PHE A 22 1.33 -6.91 4.86
N TRP A 23 0.64 -6.52 5.92
CA TRP A 23 -0.20 -5.31 5.92
C TRP A 23 0.56 -4.04 5.53
N GLY A 24 1.85 -3.94 5.90
CA GLY A 24 2.70 -2.81 5.53
C GLY A 24 2.88 -2.67 4.03
N TYR A 25 3.08 -3.79 3.32
CA TYR A 25 3.17 -3.82 1.86
C TYR A 25 1.84 -3.43 1.19
N SER A 26 0.72 -3.90 1.74
CA SER A 26 -0.60 -3.53 1.24
C SER A 26 -0.89 -2.04 1.46
N LEU A 27 -0.49 -1.47 2.60
CA LEU A 27 -0.62 -0.06 2.90
C LEU A 27 0.18 0.82 1.93
N GLU A 28 1.44 0.49 1.69
CA GLU A 28 2.29 1.20 0.72
C GLU A 28 1.72 1.13 -0.70
N THR A 29 1.23 -0.03 -1.09
CA THR A 29 0.62 -0.23 -2.41
C THR A 29 -0.70 0.54 -2.52
N ALA A 30 -1.54 0.52 -1.50
CA ALA A 30 -2.78 1.28 -1.47
C ALA A 30 -2.52 2.79 -1.60
N ALA A 31 -1.54 3.33 -0.87
CA ALA A 31 -1.12 4.72 -0.99
C ALA A 31 -0.60 5.05 -2.40
N PHE A 32 0.20 4.16 -2.98
CA PHE A 32 0.70 4.29 -4.34
C PHE A 32 -0.42 4.34 -5.37
N MET A 33 -1.43 3.50 -5.22
CA MET A 33 -2.59 3.44 -6.12
C MET A 33 -3.49 4.67 -5.95
N LEU A 34 -3.80 5.08 -4.72
CA LEU A 34 -4.63 6.25 -4.45
C LEU A 34 -4.03 7.55 -4.97
N ASN A 35 -2.71 7.69 -4.92
CA ASN A 35 -2.03 8.84 -5.49
C ASN A 35 -2.15 8.93 -7.01
N ARG A 36 -2.40 7.81 -7.68
CA ARG A 36 -2.51 7.71 -9.15
C ARG A 36 -3.94 7.55 -9.64
N ALA A 37 -4.88 7.27 -8.75
CA ALA A 37 -6.28 7.13 -9.10
C ALA A 37 -6.96 8.51 -9.18
N PRO A 38 -7.78 8.76 -10.21
CA PRO A 38 -8.58 9.98 -10.29
C PRO A 38 -9.66 9.96 -9.20
N SER A 39 -9.83 11.09 -8.52
CA SER A 39 -10.91 11.28 -7.56
C SER A 39 -12.14 11.87 -8.25
N LYS A 40 -13.34 11.51 -7.77
CA LYS A 40 -14.59 12.10 -8.27
C LYS A 40 -14.65 13.63 -8.06
N SER A 41 -14.00 14.13 -7.03
CA SER A 41 -14.01 15.54 -6.64
C SER A 41 -12.89 16.38 -7.30
N ALA A 42 -11.86 15.74 -7.81
CA ALA A 42 -10.72 16.42 -8.43
C ALA A 42 -10.48 15.91 -9.85
N LYS A 43 -10.38 16.84 -10.81
CA LYS A 43 -10.09 16.50 -12.21
C LYS A 43 -8.68 15.95 -12.43
N THR A 44 -7.76 16.24 -11.51
CA THR A 44 -6.35 15.88 -11.56
C THR A 44 -6.01 14.95 -10.41
N THR A 45 -5.12 13.99 -10.66
CA THR A 45 -4.64 13.09 -9.61
C THR A 45 -3.60 13.78 -8.72
N PRO A 46 -3.43 13.38 -7.45
CA PRO A 46 -2.34 13.88 -6.61
C PRO A 46 -0.96 13.71 -7.27
N TYR A 47 -0.77 12.63 -8.01
CA TYR A 47 0.45 12.37 -8.77
C TYR A 47 0.70 13.42 -9.86
N GLU A 48 -0.35 13.81 -10.61
CA GLU A 48 -0.23 14.84 -11.64
C GLU A 48 0.10 16.21 -11.05
N LEU A 49 -0.50 16.55 -9.89
CA LEU A 49 -0.21 17.80 -9.19
C LEU A 49 1.24 17.89 -8.74
N TRP A 50 1.82 16.77 -8.32
CA TRP A 50 3.18 16.73 -7.81
C TRP A 50 4.25 16.67 -8.92
N PHE A 51 4.03 15.81 -9.91
CA PHE A 51 5.02 15.52 -10.96
C PHE A 51 4.73 16.22 -12.29
N SER A 52 3.61 16.90 -12.44
CA SER A 52 3.13 17.53 -13.70
C SER A 52 3.07 16.54 -14.89
N LYS A 53 2.88 15.25 -14.60
CA LYS A 53 2.80 14.18 -15.59
C LYS A 53 1.64 13.25 -15.28
N LYS A 54 0.95 12.77 -16.32
CA LYS A 54 -0.10 11.75 -16.15
C LYS A 54 0.48 10.42 -15.71
N PRO A 55 -0.12 9.75 -14.69
CA PRO A 55 0.33 8.44 -14.26
C PRO A 55 0.04 7.37 -15.31
N LYS A 56 0.97 6.44 -15.49
CA LYS A 56 0.77 5.27 -16.34
C LYS A 56 -0.04 4.22 -15.58
N LEU A 57 -1.33 4.12 -15.85
CA LEU A 57 -2.23 3.18 -15.16
C LEU A 57 -1.98 1.71 -15.53
N LEU A 58 -1.42 1.44 -16.69
CA LEU A 58 -1.05 0.08 -17.12
C LEU A 58 -0.01 -0.59 -16.23
N PHE A 59 0.70 0.20 -15.45
CA PHE A 59 1.67 -0.29 -14.49
C PHE A 59 1.02 -0.85 -13.21
N LEU A 60 -0.22 -0.48 -12.94
CA LEU A 60 -0.95 -0.92 -11.76
C LEU A 60 -1.40 -2.38 -11.93
N LYS A 61 -1.14 -3.19 -10.89
CA LYS A 61 -1.48 -4.60 -10.82
C LYS A 61 -2.28 -4.90 -9.57
N VAL A 62 -3.04 -5.98 -9.60
CA VAL A 62 -3.85 -6.41 -8.44
C VAL A 62 -2.92 -6.97 -7.36
N TRP A 63 -2.95 -6.37 -6.18
CA TRP A 63 -2.13 -6.78 -5.06
C TRP A 63 -2.50 -8.18 -4.58
N GLY A 64 -1.48 -9.00 -4.29
CA GLY A 64 -1.66 -10.37 -3.84
C GLY A 64 -1.92 -11.38 -4.96
N CYS A 65 -1.99 -10.95 -6.23
CA CYS A 65 -2.15 -11.90 -7.33
C CYS A 65 -0.88 -12.72 -7.56
N ASP A 66 -1.07 -13.95 -8.01
CA ASP A 66 0.03 -14.81 -8.42
C ASP A 66 0.64 -14.28 -9.73
N ALA A 67 1.94 -14.38 -9.85
CA ALA A 67 2.69 -14.01 -11.05
C ALA A 67 3.82 -15.00 -11.32
N TYR A 68 4.13 -15.22 -12.58
CA TYR A 68 5.31 -15.97 -12.98
C TYR A 68 6.46 -15.00 -13.25
N VAL A 69 7.53 -15.15 -12.50
CA VAL A 69 8.75 -14.35 -12.64
C VAL A 69 9.87 -15.22 -13.18
N LYS A 70 10.60 -14.69 -14.16
CA LYS A 70 11.73 -15.39 -14.76
C LYS A 70 12.89 -15.50 -13.77
N LYS A 71 13.41 -16.71 -13.56
CA LYS A 71 14.62 -16.93 -12.75
C LYS A 71 15.84 -16.30 -13.44
N LEU A 72 16.71 -15.70 -12.66
CA LEU A 72 17.97 -15.09 -13.16
C LEU A 72 18.97 -16.14 -13.63
N GLN A 73 19.02 -17.29 -12.98
CA GLN A 73 19.91 -18.41 -13.31
C GLN A 73 19.11 -19.73 -13.21
N PRO A 74 18.36 -20.11 -14.28
CA PRO A 74 17.69 -21.38 -14.28
C PRO A 74 18.69 -22.50 -14.59
N ASP A 75 18.67 -23.57 -13.82
CA ASP A 75 19.36 -24.81 -14.19
C ASP A 75 18.75 -25.42 -15.45
N LYS A 76 19.55 -26.21 -16.18
CA LYS A 76 19.16 -26.73 -17.52
C LYS A 76 17.86 -27.56 -17.53
N LEU A 77 17.48 -28.14 -16.38
CA LEU A 77 16.31 -29.02 -16.22
C LEU A 77 15.20 -28.40 -15.36
N GLU A 78 15.43 -27.23 -14.79
CA GLU A 78 14.42 -26.54 -13.97
C GLU A 78 13.52 -25.61 -14.79
N PRO A 79 12.28 -25.37 -14.32
CA PRO A 79 11.41 -24.40 -14.97
C PRO A 79 12.04 -23.00 -14.95
N LYS A 80 12.05 -22.33 -16.09
CA LYS A 80 12.65 -21.01 -16.27
C LYS A 80 11.92 -19.88 -15.54
N SER A 81 10.70 -20.14 -15.08
CA SER A 81 9.86 -19.19 -14.35
C SER A 81 9.37 -19.79 -13.05
N GLU A 82 9.20 -18.95 -12.05
CA GLU A 82 8.80 -19.30 -10.71
C GLU A 82 7.52 -18.57 -10.34
N LYS A 83 6.64 -19.28 -9.65
CA LYS A 83 5.37 -18.73 -9.19
C LYS A 83 5.58 -17.97 -7.90
N CYS A 84 5.31 -16.66 -7.95
CA CYS A 84 5.46 -15.73 -6.83
C CYS A 84 4.18 -14.92 -6.64
N VAL A 85 4.08 -14.23 -5.52
CA VAL A 85 2.95 -13.35 -5.22
C VAL A 85 3.39 -11.90 -5.33
N PHE A 86 2.60 -11.09 -6.01
CA PHE A 86 2.84 -9.65 -6.11
C PHE A 86 2.45 -8.94 -4.82
N ILE A 87 3.39 -8.23 -4.21
CA ILE A 87 3.18 -7.56 -2.91
C ILE A 87 3.41 -6.05 -2.92
N GLY A 88 3.92 -5.48 -4.00
CA GLY A 88 4.08 -4.02 -4.03
C GLY A 88 5.02 -3.50 -5.10
N TYR A 89 5.31 -2.21 -4.97
CA TYR A 89 6.18 -1.47 -5.87
C TYR A 89 7.43 -1.03 -5.11
N PRO A 90 8.64 -1.27 -5.65
CA PRO A 90 9.86 -0.80 -5.02
C PRO A 90 9.95 0.72 -5.08
N LYS A 91 10.56 1.32 -4.05
CA LYS A 91 10.70 2.79 -3.97
C LYS A 91 11.83 3.33 -4.84
N GLU A 92 12.92 2.61 -4.94
CA GLU A 92 14.17 3.08 -5.57
C GLU A 92 14.35 2.63 -7.02
N THR A 93 13.67 1.57 -7.41
CA THR A 93 13.83 0.96 -8.73
C THR A 93 12.50 0.82 -9.46
N VAL A 94 12.56 0.78 -10.80
CA VAL A 94 11.38 0.47 -11.62
C VAL A 94 11.15 -1.03 -11.64
N GLY A 95 9.95 -1.46 -11.28
CA GLY A 95 9.56 -2.88 -11.28
C GLY A 95 8.49 -3.19 -10.27
N TYR A 96 8.48 -4.43 -9.84
CA TYR A 96 7.50 -4.99 -8.91
C TYR A 96 8.20 -5.77 -7.81
N THR A 97 7.66 -5.72 -6.61
CA THR A 97 8.13 -6.52 -5.48
C THR A 97 7.31 -7.79 -5.40
N PHE A 98 7.98 -8.93 -5.36
CA PHE A 98 7.38 -10.26 -5.30
C PHE A 98 7.77 -10.98 -4.02
N TYR A 99 6.88 -11.85 -3.56
CA TYR A 99 7.10 -12.74 -2.44
C TYR A 99 7.12 -14.18 -2.93
N HIS A 100 8.19 -14.89 -2.61
CA HIS A 100 8.35 -16.29 -2.91
C HIS A 100 7.89 -17.13 -1.72
N ARG A 101 6.76 -17.83 -1.86
CA ARG A 101 6.13 -18.57 -0.74
C ARG A 101 6.98 -19.68 -0.19
N SER A 102 7.67 -20.46 -1.05
CA SER A 102 8.47 -21.61 -0.62
C SER A 102 9.76 -21.21 0.08
N GLU A 103 10.38 -20.09 -0.32
CA GLU A 103 11.60 -19.61 0.30
C GLU A 103 11.38 -18.60 1.43
N GLY A 104 10.17 -18.04 1.53
CA GLY A 104 9.84 -16.98 2.49
C GLY A 104 10.58 -15.66 2.24
N LYS A 105 11.03 -15.42 1.01
CA LYS A 105 11.83 -14.24 0.64
C LYS A 105 11.06 -13.28 -0.24
N THR A 106 11.41 -12.00 -0.12
CA THR A 106 10.94 -10.94 -1.01
C THR A 106 12.06 -10.51 -1.95
N PHE A 107 11.72 -10.23 -3.20
CA PHE A 107 12.67 -9.76 -4.21
C PHE A 107 12.00 -8.83 -5.20
N VAL A 108 12.80 -8.08 -5.95
CA VAL A 108 12.33 -7.13 -6.96
C VAL A 108 12.66 -7.65 -8.35
N ALA A 109 11.67 -7.63 -9.26
CA ALA A 109 11.86 -7.93 -10.66
C ALA A 109 11.18 -6.88 -11.54
N LYS A 110 11.79 -6.60 -12.70
CA LYS A 110 11.23 -5.61 -13.65
C LYS A 110 9.96 -6.09 -14.32
N ASN A 111 9.87 -7.37 -14.63
CA ASN A 111 8.79 -7.96 -15.39
C ASN A 111 8.28 -9.24 -14.72
N GLY A 112 6.98 -9.45 -14.81
CA GLY A 112 6.33 -10.68 -14.39
C GLY A 112 5.06 -10.91 -15.22
N SER A 113 4.66 -12.16 -15.39
CA SER A 113 3.38 -12.52 -16.00
C SER A 113 2.33 -12.67 -14.90
N PHE A 114 1.44 -11.70 -14.78
CA PHE A 114 0.43 -11.63 -13.72
C PHE A 114 -0.81 -12.44 -14.08
N LEU A 115 -1.28 -13.25 -13.15
CA LEU A 115 -2.48 -14.08 -13.27
C LEU A 115 -3.72 -13.39 -12.68
N GLU A 116 -3.95 -12.14 -13.04
CA GLU A 116 -5.03 -11.32 -12.49
C GLU A 116 -6.42 -11.91 -12.74
N LYS A 117 -6.64 -12.50 -13.91
CA LYS A 117 -7.92 -13.13 -14.27
C LYS A 117 -8.26 -14.33 -13.39
N GLU A 118 -7.29 -15.17 -13.10
CA GLU A 118 -7.46 -16.33 -12.22
C GLU A 118 -7.68 -15.90 -10.77
N PHE A 119 -6.99 -14.84 -10.35
CA PHE A 119 -7.15 -14.27 -9.01
C PHE A 119 -8.56 -13.74 -8.77
N LEU A 120 -9.10 -12.97 -9.72
CA LEU A 120 -10.44 -12.40 -9.63
C LEU A 120 -11.56 -13.44 -9.75
N SER A 121 -11.29 -14.60 -10.40
CA SER A 121 -12.24 -15.70 -10.54
C SER A 121 -12.31 -16.64 -9.33
N LYS A 122 -11.29 -16.62 -8.46
CA LYS A 122 -11.36 -17.32 -7.17
C LYS A 122 -12.45 -16.69 -6.34
N GLU A 123 -13.42 -17.48 -5.93
CA GLU A 123 -14.44 -17.05 -4.99
C GLU A 123 -13.73 -16.44 -3.77
N VAL A 124 -14.16 -15.25 -3.41
CA VAL A 124 -13.65 -14.54 -2.25
C VAL A 124 -13.89 -15.42 -1.04
N SER A 125 -12.88 -16.14 -0.62
CA SER A 125 -12.88 -16.84 0.66
C SER A 125 -13.07 -15.74 1.71
N GLY A 126 -14.27 -15.72 2.33
CA GLY A 126 -14.73 -14.64 3.19
C GLY A 126 -13.94 -14.48 4.48
N ARG A 127 -12.64 -14.38 4.40
CA ARG A 127 -11.76 -14.09 5.53
C ARG A 127 -11.99 -12.65 5.97
N LYS A 128 -12.71 -12.48 7.08
CA LYS A 128 -12.77 -11.19 7.76
C LYS A 128 -11.41 -10.88 8.36
N VAL A 129 -10.75 -9.90 7.82
CA VAL A 129 -9.56 -9.30 8.44
C VAL A 129 -10.06 -8.16 9.31
N GLU A 130 -10.17 -8.41 10.61
CA GLU A 130 -10.32 -7.35 11.60
C GLU A 130 -8.92 -6.75 11.83
N LEU A 131 -8.69 -5.61 11.27
CA LEU A 131 -7.57 -4.76 11.68
C LEU A 131 -8.12 -3.98 12.88
N ASP A 132 -7.64 -4.32 14.08
CA ASP A 132 -7.90 -3.52 15.25
C ASP A 132 -7.38 -2.10 14.96
N GLU A 133 -8.29 -1.14 15.04
CA GLU A 133 -7.88 0.26 15.03
C GLU A 133 -6.99 0.46 16.27
N VAL A 134 -5.70 0.57 16.05
CA VAL A 134 -4.82 1.11 17.06
C VAL A 134 -5.22 2.57 17.20
N ILE A 135 -6.14 2.82 18.13
CA ILE A 135 -6.43 4.17 18.57
C ILE A 135 -5.15 4.62 19.25
N VAL A 136 -4.30 5.30 18.51
CA VAL A 136 -3.22 6.07 19.12
C VAL A 136 -3.93 7.15 19.91
N PRO A 137 -3.90 7.13 21.26
CA PRO A 137 -4.49 8.22 22.02
C PRO A 137 -3.80 9.49 21.52
N ALA A 138 -4.59 10.44 21.06
CA ALA A 138 -4.07 11.74 20.70
C ALA A 138 -3.21 12.22 21.87
N PRO A 139 -1.98 12.67 21.64
CA PRO A 139 -1.18 13.22 22.73
C PRO A 139 -2.06 14.28 23.38
N LEU A 140 -2.33 14.10 24.66
CA LEU A 140 -2.96 15.12 25.46
C LEU A 140 -2.09 16.36 25.24
N LEU A 141 -2.57 17.26 24.42
CA LEU A 141 -2.10 18.63 24.47
C LEU A 141 -2.42 19.07 25.89
N GLU A 142 -1.44 18.92 26.76
CA GLU A 142 -1.44 19.68 27.99
C GLU A 142 -1.61 21.11 27.54
N SER A 143 -2.82 21.61 27.67
CA SER A 143 -3.06 23.01 27.62
C SER A 143 -2.25 23.58 28.78
N SER A 144 -1.02 23.93 28.49
CA SER A 144 -0.32 24.87 29.34
C SER A 144 -1.15 26.12 29.26
N THR A 145 -2.09 26.24 30.18
CA THR A 145 -2.69 27.50 30.54
C THR A 145 -1.52 28.36 30.98
N SER A 146 -0.94 29.05 30.04
CA SER A 146 -0.11 30.18 30.30
C SER A 146 -1.00 31.12 31.08
N GLN A 147 -0.85 31.09 32.39
CA GLN A 147 -1.34 32.14 33.24
C GLN A 147 -0.63 33.41 32.74
N LYS A 148 -1.32 34.15 31.91
CA LYS A 148 -0.98 35.54 31.71
C LYS A 148 -1.18 36.19 33.06
N ASN A 149 -0.11 36.30 33.78
CA ASN A 149 -0.05 37.24 34.88
C ASN A 149 -0.35 38.59 34.28
N CYS A 150 -1.56 39.06 34.47
CA CYS A 150 -1.86 40.46 34.26
C CYS A 150 -1.02 41.25 35.27
N PHE A 151 0.07 41.80 34.79
CA PHE A 151 0.72 42.86 35.49
C PHE A 151 -0.20 44.07 35.43
N SER A 152 -0.95 44.29 36.47
CA SER A 152 -1.61 45.57 36.67
C SER A 152 -0.54 46.55 37.19
N ASP A 153 0.04 47.27 36.26
CA ASP A 153 0.81 48.44 36.63
C ASP A 153 -0.16 49.51 37.13
N THR A 154 -0.35 49.54 38.42
CA THR A 154 -0.95 50.71 39.08
C THR A 154 0.12 51.78 39.20
N TYR A 155 0.16 52.66 38.22
CA TYR A 155 0.83 53.94 38.40
C TYR A 155 -0.04 54.80 39.30
N THR A 156 0.36 54.91 40.56
CA THR A 156 -0.03 56.00 41.44
C THR A 156 1.06 57.08 41.36
N SER A 157 0.73 58.15 40.71
CA SER A 157 1.47 59.41 40.85
C SER A 157 1.15 60.10 42.18
#